data_ce0701289913da9474e8e9408e4dcca7
#
_entry.id   ce0701289913da9474e8e9408e4dcca7
#
_cell.length_a   1.000
_cell.length_b   1.000
_cell.length_c   1.000
_cell.angle_alpha   90.00
_cell.angle_beta   90.00
_cell.angle_gamma   90.00
#
_symmetry.space_group_name_H-M   'P 1'
#
loop_
_entity.id
_entity.type
_entity.pdbx_description
1 polymer ?
#
loop_
_entity_poly.entity_id
_entity_poly.type
_entity_poly.pdbx_seq_one_letter_code
_entity_poly.pdbx_strand_id
1 'polypeptide(L)'
;NLLANGSTGIAVGMATNIPPHNLGELVDGICCVIDNPEAELEDIMEHIKGPDFPTNGIIMGRSGIRAAYATGRGKITLRGRAEIVENEKNGRFQIIITELPYQVNKARLIESIADLHKDKRIEGLSDINDYSSKRGGGMRIVIDLKRDANPQVVLNQLYQMTQLQISYGIIQLALVNGEPK
;
A
#
# COMPACT_ATOMS: atom_id res chain seq x y z
N ASN A 1 -14.68 -11.83 10.88
CA ASN A 1 -14.62 -10.39 10.55
C ASN A 1 -13.24 -9.76 10.83
N LEU A 2 -12.50 -10.27 11.83
CA LEU A 2 -11.23 -9.68 12.24
C LEU A 2 -10.20 -9.64 11.10
N LEU A 3 -9.99 -10.77 10.41
CA LEU A 3 -9.05 -10.85 9.29
C LEU A 3 -9.60 -10.21 8.01
N ALA A 4 -10.92 -10.30 7.77
CA ALA A 4 -11.52 -9.69 6.58
C ALA A 4 -11.44 -8.17 6.59
N ASN A 5 -11.79 -7.54 7.72
CA ASN A 5 -11.82 -6.09 7.86
C ASN A 5 -10.49 -5.50 8.37
N GLY A 6 -9.66 -6.33 8.99
CA GLY A 6 -8.52 -5.85 9.75
C GLY A 6 -8.93 -5.19 11.07
N SER A 7 -7.92 -4.82 11.86
CA SER A 7 -8.12 -4.08 13.13
C SER A 7 -6.86 -3.30 13.47
N THR A 8 -7.04 -2.11 14.01
CA THR A 8 -5.93 -1.30 14.53
C THR A 8 -6.31 -0.80 15.91
N GLY A 9 -5.41 -1.01 16.88
CA GLY A 9 -5.64 -0.56 18.24
C GLY A 9 -4.32 -0.39 19.00
N ILE A 10 -4.28 0.63 19.85
CA ILE A 10 -3.15 0.91 20.73
C ILE A 10 -3.66 0.90 22.16
N ALA A 11 -3.07 0.03 22.98
CA ALA A 11 -3.35 -0.07 24.40
C ALA A 11 -2.06 0.11 25.21
N VAL A 12 -2.19 0.18 26.54
CA VAL A 12 -1.00 0.23 27.41
C VAL A 12 -0.33 -1.16 27.41
N GLY A 13 0.92 -1.19 27.00
CA GLY A 13 1.71 -2.42 26.97
C GLY A 13 1.51 -3.33 25.76
N MET A 14 0.51 -3.06 24.89
CA MET A 14 0.26 -3.88 23.69
C MET A 14 -0.36 -3.06 22.57
N ALA A 15 -0.13 -3.48 21.32
CA ALA A 15 -0.77 -2.91 20.16
C ALA A 15 -1.14 -4.00 19.16
N THR A 16 -2.18 -3.78 18.38
CA THR A 16 -2.54 -4.62 17.24
C THR A 16 -2.64 -3.80 15.97
N ASN A 17 -2.25 -4.37 14.86
CA ASN A 17 -2.41 -3.79 13.54
C ASN A 17 -2.55 -4.92 12.52
N ILE A 18 -3.76 -5.43 12.39
CA ILE A 18 -4.12 -6.54 11.52
C ILE A 18 -4.62 -5.94 10.21
N PRO A 19 -3.97 -6.22 9.07
CA PRO A 19 -4.43 -5.74 7.77
C PRO A 19 -5.69 -6.48 7.33
N PRO A 20 -6.53 -5.87 6.48
CA PRO A 20 -7.65 -6.55 5.83
C PRO A 20 -7.17 -7.60 4.82
N HIS A 21 -8.02 -8.60 4.56
CA HIS A 21 -7.75 -9.69 3.61
C HIS A 21 -8.94 -9.92 2.69
N ASN A 22 -8.69 -10.55 1.56
CA ASN A 22 -9.73 -10.96 0.63
C ASN A 22 -10.63 -12.03 1.25
N LEU A 23 -11.95 -11.82 1.20
CA LEU A 23 -12.91 -12.73 1.82
C LEU A 23 -12.91 -14.12 1.17
N GLY A 24 -12.75 -14.19 -0.16
CA GLY A 24 -12.68 -15.47 -0.88
C GLY A 24 -11.46 -16.28 -0.44
N GLU A 25 -10.27 -15.64 -0.44
CA GLU A 25 -9.02 -16.28 0.04
C GLU A 25 -9.14 -16.75 1.50
N LEU A 26 -9.81 -15.97 2.36
CA LEU A 26 -10.03 -16.36 3.76
C LEU A 26 -10.95 -17.57 3.88
N VAL A 27 -12.01 -17.65 3.08
CA VAL A 27 -12.92 -18.82 3.07
C VAL A 27 -12.15 -20.05 2.62
N ASP A 28 -11.38 -19.95 1.54
CA ASP A 28 -10.57 -21.08 1.03
C ASP A 28 -9.53 -21.53 2.07
N GLY A 29 -8.86 -20.61 2.74
CA GLY A 29 -7.93 -20.92 3.83
C GLY A 29 -8.61 -21.58 5.03
N ILE A 30 -9.81 -21.15 5.41
CA ILE A 30 -10.61 -21.78 6.48
C ILE A 30 -11.00 -23.20 6.08
N CYS A 31 -11.46 -23.43 4.85
CA CYS A 31 -11.78 -24.76 4.34
C CYS A 31 -10.54 -25.67 4.39
N CYS A 32 -9.39 -25.17 3.97
CA CYS A 32 -8.14 -25.91 4.06
C CYS A 32 -7.84 -26.40 5.49
N VAL A 33 -8.01 -25.54 6.50
CA VAL A 33 -7.77 -25.91 7.92
C VAL A 33 -8.86 -26.86 8.45
N ILE A 34 -10.10 -26.75 7.97
CA ILE A 34 -11.18 -27.69 8.35
C ILE A 34 -10.91 -29.08 7.79
N ASP A 35 -10.48 -29.15 6.51
CA ASP A 35 -10.20 -30.43 5.83
C ASP A 35 -8.90 -31.07 6.32
N ASN A 36 -7.91 -30.24 6.71
CA ASN A 36 -6.64 -30.68 7.27
C ASN A 36 -6.27 -29.83 8.52
N PRO A 37 -6.69 -30.27 9.74
CA PRO A 37 -6.36 -29.57 10.99
C PRO A 37 -4.85 -29.44 11.28
N GLU A 38 -4.03 -30.29 10.65
CA GLU A 38 -2.57 -30.28 10.75
C GLU A 38 -1.89 -29.46 9.62
N ALA A 39 -2.69 -28.65 8.89
CA ALA A 39 -2.16 -27.80 7.82
C ALA A 39 -1.08 -26.86 8.33
N GLU A 40 0.05 -26.82 7.64
CA GLU A 40 1.15 -25.91 7.92
C GLU A 40 0.89 -24.52 7.33
N LEU A 41 1.74 -23.56 7.70
CA LEU A 41 1.63 -22.18 7.21
C LEU A 41 1.67 -22.12 5.68
N GLU A 42 2.49 -22.92 5.06
CA GLU A 42 2.66 -23.00 3.61
C GLU A 42 1.35 -23.40 2.91
N ASP A 43 0.65 -24.37 3.44
CA ASP A 43 -0.64 -24.86 2.90
C ASP A 43 -1.69 -23.73 2.96
N ILE A 44 -1.75 -23.02 4.08
CA ILE A 44 -2.66 -21.87 4.26
C ILE A 44 -2.30 -20.73 3.31
N MET A 45 -1.00 -20.47 3.09
CA MET A 45 -0.53 -19.40 2.20
C MET A 45 -0.70 -19.71 0.71
N GLU A 46 -1.02 -20.95 0.33
CA GLU A 46 -1.48 -21.27 -1.02
C GLU A 46 -2.85 -20.63 -1.33
N HIS A 47 -3.68 -20.48 -0.33
CA HIS A 47 -5.01 -19.87 -0.39
C HIS A 47 -4.97 -18.37 -0.04
N ILE A 48 -4.37 -18.01 1.11
CA ILE A 48 -4.25 -16.62 1.59
C ILE A 48 -2.87 -16.07 1.21
N LYS A 49 -2.83 -15.37 0.08
CA LYS A 49 -1.57 -14.88 -0.50
C LYS A 49 -0.98 -13.68 0.20
N GLY A 50 -1.80 -12.92 0.90
CA GLY A 50 -1.40 -11.72 1.63
C GLY A 50 -2.56 -10.79 1.95
N PRO A 51 -2.26 -9.65 2.59
CA PRO A 51 -3.24 -8.60 2.81
C PRO A 51 -3.86 -8.08 1.51
N ASP A 52 -5.14 -7.72 1.57
CA ASP A 52 -5.90 -7.11 0.47
C ASP A 52 -6.49 -5.77 0.96
N PHE A 53 -5.90 -4.68 0.51
CA PHE A 53 -6.27 -3.34 0.96
C PHE A 53 -7.37 -2.73 0.07
N PRO A 54 -8.39 -2.07 0.65
CA PRO A 54 -9.50 -1.47 -0.10
C PRO A 54 -9.06 -0.32 -1.01
N THR A 55 -7.87 0.22 -0.78
CA THR A 55 -7.26 1.28 -1.60
C THR A 55 -6.36 0.73 -2.69
N ASN A 56 -6.32 -0.58 -2.87
CA ASN A 56 -5.41 -1.28 -3.79
C ASN A 56 -3.93 -0.97 -3.48
N GLY A 57 -3.13 -0.67 -4.48
CA GLY A 57 -1.69 -0.49 -4.35
C GLY A 57 -0.92 -1.80 -4.54
N ILE A 58 0.38 -1.75 -4.30
CA ILE A 58 1.29 -2.86 -4.56
C ILE A 58 2.06 -3.19 -3.28
N ILE A 59 2.04 -4.45 -2.87
CA ILE A 59 2.92 -4.96 -1.80
C ILE A 59 4.25 -5.38 -2.44
N MET A 60 5.34 -4.80 -1.97
CA MET A 60 6.68 -5.06 -2.50
C MET A 60 7.32 -6.25 -1.81
N GLY A 61 7.31 -7.40 -2.51
CA GLY A 61 7.88 -8.64 -2.01
C GLY A 61 6.96 -9.44 -1.08
N ARG A 62 7.29 -10.72 -0.84
CA ARG A 62 6.50 -11.66 -0.04
C ARG A 62 7.11 -11.99 1.33
N SER A 63 8.38 -11.70 1.53
CA SER A 63 9.10 -12.07 2.76
C SER A 63 8.49 -11.47 4.02
N GLY A 64 8.04 -10.20 3.95
CA GLY A 64 7.36 -9.54 5.05
C GLY A 64 5.99 -10.13 5.39
N ILE A 65 5.23 -10.58 4.36
CA ILE A 65 3.95 -11.27 4.55
C ILE A 65 4.19 -12.61 5.27
N ARG A 66 5.13 -13.40 4.75
CA ARG A 66 5.46 -14.71 5.36
C ARG A 66 5.92 -14.55 6.80
N ALA A 67 6.80 -13.58 7.10
CA ALA A 67 7.25 -13.30 8.45
C ALA A 67 6.08 -12.93 9.37
N ALA A 68 5.16 -12.09 8.89
CA ALA A 68 3.98 -11.68 9.65
C ALA A 68 3.06 -12.87 9.97
N TYR A 69 2.85 -13.76 9.03
CA TYR A 69 1.98 -14.93 9.21
C TYR A 69 2.64 -16.01 10.07
N ALA A 70 3.96 -16.19 9.97
CA ALA A 70 4.69 -17.15 10.76
C ALA A 70 4.84 -16.75 12.25
N THR A 71 4.99 -15.44 12.51
CA THR A 71 5.37 -14.95 13.85
C THR A 71 4.36 -14.01 14.49
N GLY A 72 3.28 -13.69 13.78
CA GLY A 72 2.34 -12.64 14.19
C GLY A 72 2.88 -11.21 14.02
N ARG A 73 4.13 -11.03 13.61
CA ARG A 73 4.78 -9.72 13.44
C ARG A 73 5.56 -9.65 12.14
N GLY A 74 5.34 -8.59 11.38
CA GLY A 74 6.05 -8.38 10.12
C GLY A 74 5.99 -6.95 9.66
N LYS A 75 6.74 -6.66 8.62
CA LYS A 75 6.81 -5.36 7.98
C LYS A 75 6.72 -5.56 6.48
N ILE A 76 5.75 -4.93 5.86
CA ILE A 76 5.58 -4.94 4.41
C ILE A 76 5.78 -3.52 3.86
N THR A 77 6.25 -3.43 2.64
CA THR A 77 6.34 -2.16 1.91
C THR A 77 5.15 -2.05 0.98
N LEU A 78 4.36 -1.01 1.17
CA LEU A 78 3.24 -0.65 0.31
C LEU A 78 3.64 0.48 -0.62
N ARG A 79 3.33 0.31 -1.89
CA ARG A 79 3.62 1.30 -2.94
C ARG A 79 2.34 1.66 -3.67
N GLY A 80 2.11 2.95 -3.88
CA GLY A 80 1.05 3.42 -4.77
C GLY A 80 1.32 3.03 -6.21
N ARG A 81 0.26 2.86 -7.01
CA ARG A 81 0.39 2.62 -8.44
C ARG A 81 0.61 3.92 -9.17
N ALA A 82 1.72 4.01 -9.87
CA ALA A 82 2.08 5.15 -10.70
C ALA A 82 2.60 4.67 -12.05
N GLU A 83 2.22 5.38 -13.10
CA GLU A 83 2.61 5.11 -14.48
C GLU A 83 3.28 6.34 -15.09
N ILE A 84 4.30 6.12 -15.90
CA ILE A 84 4.96 7.17 -16.68
C ILE A 84 4.33 7.17 -18.06
N VAL A 85 3.76 8.29 -18.46
CA VAL A 85 3.11 8.46 -19.77
C VAL A 85 3.73 9.64 -20.49
N GLU A 86 4.02 9.49 -21.77
CA GLU A 86 4.41 10.61 -22.64
C GLU A 86 3.18 11.34 -23.14
N ASN A 87 3.17 12.65 -22.99
CA ASN A 87 2.10 13.49 -23.54
C ASN A 87 2.36 13.76 -25.03
N GLU A 88 1.59 13.13 -25.88
CA GLU A 88 1.73 13.20 -27.35
C GLU A 88 1.70 14.64 -27.91
N LYS A 89 1.03 15.57 -27.20
CA LYS A 89 0.87 16.96 -27.70
C LYS A 89 2.14 17.79 -27.53
N ASN A 90 2.94 17.53 -26.53
CA ASN A 90 4.11 18.38 -26.19
C ASN A 90 5.42 17.60 -25.97
N GLY A 91 5.40 16.27 -26.10
CA GLY A 91 6.55 15.40 -25.90
C GLY A 91 7.13 15.43 -24.49
N ARG A 92 6.34 15.84 -23.48
CA ARG A 92 6.74 15.83 -22.08
C ARG A 92 6.21 14.61 -21.38
N PHE A 93 6.93 14.13 -20.39
CA PHE A 93 6.48 13.02 -19.55
C PHE A 93 5.57 13.52 -18.43
N GLN A 94 4.62 12.67 -18.07
CA GLN A 94 3.75 12.81 -16.93
C GLN A 94 3.85 11.56 -16.06
N ILE A 95 3.77 11.73 -14.74
CA ILE A 95 3.59 10.64 -13.80
C ILE A 95 2.14 10.67 -13.36
N ILE A 96 1.40 9.59 -13.64
CA ILE A 96 -0.01 9.44 -13.29
C ILE A 96 -0.13 8.46 -12.14
N ILE A 97 -0.62 8.94 -10.98
CA ILE A 97 -0.85 8.13 -9.80
C ILE A 97 -2.33 7.78 -9.74
N THR A 98 -2.65 6.49 -9.74
CA THR A 98 -4.02 5.96 -9.76
C THR A 98 -4.42 5.26 -8.46
N GLU A 99 -3.45 4.83 -7.65
CA GLU A 99 -3.70 4.16 -6.37
C GLU A 99 -2.70 4.67 -5.33
N LEU A 100 -3.14 4.80 -4.08
CA LEU A 100 -2.30 5.19 -2.95
C LEU A 100 -2.15 4.03 -1.96
N PRO A 101 -1.05 3.99 -1.21
CA PRO A 101 -0.92 3.05 -0.11
C PRO A 101 -2.03 3.25 0.92
N TYR A 102 -2.40 2.16 1.59
CA TYR A 102 -3.44 2.16 2.61
C TYR A 102 -3.19 3.21 3.70
N GLN A 103 -4.24 3.94 4.09
CA GLN A 103 -4.20 5.02 5.10
C GLN A 103 -3.38 6.27 4.71
N VAL A 104 -2.93 6.40 3.49
CA VAL A 104 -2.28 7.62 2.99
C VAL A 104 -3.33 8.66 2.60
N ASN A 105 -3.18 9.85 3.13
CA ASN A 105 -4.05 10.98 2.78
C ASN A 105 -3.57 11.64 1.48
N LYS A 106 -4.44 11.67 0.46
CA LYS A 106 -4.14 12.24 -0.86
C LYS A 106 -3.70 13.70 -0.81
N ALA A 107 -4.43 14.53 -0.08
CA ALA A 107 -4.14 15.96 -0.01
C ALA A 107 -2.77 16.23 0.62
N ARG A 108 -2.46 15.54 1.72
CA ARG A 108 -1.14 15.63 2.37
C ARG A 108 -0.01 15.12 1.49
N LEU A 109 -0.26 14.08 0.68
CA LEU A 109 0.73 13.60 -0.27
C LEU A 109 1.04 14.66 -1.32
N ILE A 110 0.01 15.27 -1.93
CA ILE A 110 0.18 16.33 -2.93
C ILE A 110 0.93 17.53 -2.33
N GLU A 111 0.54 17.98 -1.14
CA GLU A 111 1.20 19.05 -0.40
C GLU A 111 2.67 18.73 -0.14
N SER A 112 2.97 17.52 0.36
CA SER A 112 4.35 17.07 0.59
C SER A 112 5.20 17.05 -0.68
N ILE A 113 4.64 16.65 -1.83
CA ILE A 113 5.35 16.68 -3.11
C ILE A 113 5.63 18.12 -3.54
N ALA A 114 4.66 19.03 -3.38
CA ALA A 114 4.81 20.44 -3.69
C ALA A 114 5.88 21.10 -2.83
N ASP A 115 5.92 20.79 -1.53
CA ASP A 115 6.95 21.30 -0.61
C ASP A 115 8.34 20.80 -0.99
N LEU A 116 8.50 19.50 -1.28
CA LEU A 116 9.77 18.94 -1.72
C LEU A 116 10.26 19.54 -3.04
N HIS A 117 9.35 19.90 -3.93
CA HIS A 117 9.69 20.61 -5.16
C HIS A 117 10.13 22.06 -4.88
N LYS A 118 9.41 22.77 -4.02
CA LYS A 118 9.77 24.16 -3.60
C LYS A 118 11.13 24.21 -2.92
N ASP A 119 11.42 23.22 -2.09
CA ASP A 119 12.70 23.07 -1.38
C ASP A 119 13.84 22.54 -2.28
N LYS A 120 13.57 22.33 -3.58
CA LYS A 120 14.52 21.79 -4.57
C LYS A 120 15.10 20.41 -4.19
N ARG A 121 14.37 19.64 -3.41
CA ARG A 121 14.73 18.26 -3.05
C ARG A 121 14.30 17.26 -4.11
N ILE A 122 13.23 17.56 -4.84
CA ILE A 122 12.81 16.84 -6.06
C ILE A 122 12.78 17.87 -7.19
N GLU A 123 13.66 17.68 -8.14
CA GLU A 123 13.73 18.52 -9.33
C GLU A 123 13.01 17.87 -10.52
N GLY A 124 12.75 18.62 -11.57
CA GLY A 124 12.14 18.10 -12.79
C GLY A 124 10.60 18.12 -12.80
N LEU A 125 9.96 18.51 -11.72
CA LEU A 125 8.51 18.75 -11.68
C LEU A 125 8.17 20.09 -12.35
N SER A 126 7.05 20.14 -13.05
CA SER A 126 6.51 21.36 -13.66
C SER A 126 5.20 21.76 -13.00
N ASP A 127 4.28 20.82 -12.82
CA ASP A 127 2.97 21.06 -12.20
C ASP A 127 2.43 19.79 -11.54
N ILE A 128 1.47 19.94 -10.62
CA ILE A 128 0.81 18.84 -9.93
C ILE A 128 -0.69 19.12 -9.91
N ASN A 129 -1.47 18.23 -10.51
CA ASN A 129 -2.91 18.38 -10.63
C ASN A 129 -3.65 17.15 -10.10
N ASP A 130 -4.73 17.40 -9.35
CA ASP A 130 -5.66 16.36 -8.90
C ASP A 130 -6.90 16.31 -9.81
N TYR A 131 -6.97 15.30 -10.65
CA TYR A 131 -8.10 15.03 -11.54
C TYR A 131 -9.02 13.92 -11.00
N SER A 132 -8.94 13.60 -9.72
CA SER A 132 -9.78 12.57 -9.13
C SER A 132 -11.26 12.92 -9.22
N SER A 133 -12.09 11.97 -9.63
CA SER A 133 -13.53 12.15 -9.80
C SER A 133 -14.32 11.08 -9.05
N LYS A 134 -15.35 11.50 -8.30
CA LYS A 134 -16.32 10.58 -7.68
C LYS A 134 -17.30 9.94 -8.66
N ARG A 135 -17.42 10.50 -9.92
CA ARG A 135 -18.42 10.11 -10.91
C ARG A 135 -17.89 9.20 -12.01
N GLY A 136 -16.87 8.36 -11.77
CA GLY A 136 -16.45 7.32 -12.69
C GLY A 136 -14.98 7.34 -13.14
N GLY A 137 -14.18 8.33 -12.72
CA GLY A 137 -12.75 8.40 -13.05
C GLY A 137 -11.81 7.83 -11.98
N GLY A 138 -12.32 7.55 -10.80
CA GLY A 138 -11.49 7.11 -9.68
C GLY A 138 -10.47 8.16 -9.22
N MET A 139 -9.43 7.72 -8.56
CA MET A 139 -8.33 8.57 -8.14
C MET A 139 -7.34 8.78 -9.29
N ARG A 140 -6.98 10.04 -9.53
CA ARG A 140 -6.02 10.39 -10.58
C ARG A 140 -5.26 11.67 -10.21
N ILE A 141 -4.01 11.51 -9.83
CA ILE A 141 -3.07 12.63 -9.63
C ILE A 141 -2.13 12.62 -10.81
N VAL A 142 -1.97 13.76 -11.47
CA VAL A 142 -1.08 13.93 -12.63
C VAL A 142 0.03 14.91 -12.26
N ILE A 143 1.26 14.45 -12.37
CA ILE A 143 2.47 15.24 -12.16
C ILE A 143 3.11 15.49 -13.52
N ASP A 144 3.11 16.73 -13.96
CA ASP A 144 3.77 17.14 -15.20
C ASP A 144 5.26 17.32 -14.97
N LEU A 145 6.08 16.79 -15.86
CA LEU A 145 7.52 16.91 -15.79
C LEU A 145 8.09 17.96 -16.75
N LYS A 146 9.23 18.54 -16.41
CA LYS A 146 10.00 19.39 -17.30
C LYS A 146 10.58 18.55 -18.46
N ARG A 147 10.88 19.19 -19.58
CA ARG A 147 11.35 18.51 -20.80
C ARG A 147 12.67 17.76 -20.62
N ASP A 148 13.54 18.25 -19.77
CA ASP A 148 14.87 17.72 -19.45
C ASP A 148 14.89 16.74 -18.27
N ALA A 149 13.73 16.50 -17.64
CA ALA A 149 13.61 15.62 -16.50
C ALA A 149 13.60 14.14 -16.92
N ASN A 150 14.35 13.31 -16.19
CA ASN A 150 14.23 11.86 -16.33
C ASN A 150 13.06 11.35 -15.49
N PRO A 151 11.98 10.83 -16.11
CA PRO A 151 10.77 10.48 -15.39
C PRO A 151 10.98 9.33 -14.40
N GLN A 152 11.87 8.40 -14.70
CA GLN A 152 12.16 7.27 -13.80
C GLN A 152 12.89 7.72 -12.53
N VAL A 153 13.81 8.69 -12.67
CA VAL A 153 14.51 9.25 -11.51
C VAL A 153 13.53 10.00 -10.61
N VAL A 154 12.66 10.81 -11.19
CA VAL A 154 11.63 11.54 -10.44
C VAL A 154 10.70 10.58 -9.73
N LEU A 155 10.20 9.55 -10.41
CA LEU A 155 9.33 8.54 -9.80
C LEU A 155 10.02 7.82 -8.64
N ASN A 156 11.28 7.45 -8.78
CA ASN A 156 12.05 6.83 -7.70
C ASN A 156 12.23 7.77 -6.50
N GLN A 157 12.47 9.07 -6.74
CA GLN A 157 12.54 10.07 -5.67
C GLN A 157 11.19 10.22 -4.95
N LEU A 158 10.06 10.21 -5.68
CA LEU A 158 8.73 10.24 -5.10
C LEU A 158 8.50 9.04 -4.16
N TYR A 159 8.90 7.83 -4.56
CA TYR A 159 8.81 6.65 -3.70
C TYR A 159 9.71 6.73 -2.46
N GLN A 160 10.88 7.32 -2.58
CA GLN A 160 11.83 7.41 -1.46
C GLN A 160 11.52 8.52 -0.46
N MET A 161 10.99 9.66 -0.94
CA MET A 161 10.87 10.89 -0.15
C MET A 161 9.44 11.21 0.27
N THR A 162 8.45 10.49 -0.24
CA THR A 162 7.04 10.75 0.04
C THR A 162 6.29 9.50 0.49
N GLN A 163 5.04 9.69 0.94
CA GLN A 163 4.14 8.61 1.30
C GLN A 163 3.56 7.84 0.09
N LEU A 164 4.06 8.07 -1.13
CA LEU A 164 3.74 7.21 -2.28
C LEU A 164 4.26 5.78 -2.09
N GLN A 165 5.25 5.60 -1.22
CA GLN A 165 5.68 4.33 -0.68
C GLN A 165 5.79 4.45 0.84
N ILE A 166 5.18 3.50 1.55
CA ILE A 166 5.22 3.44 3.01
C ILE A 166 5.64 2.07 3.49
N SER A 167 6.05 2.02 4.73
CA SER A 167 6.24 0.78 5.47
C SER A 167 5.04 0.55 6.37
N TYR A 168 4.38 -0.58 6.20
CA TYR A 168 3.22 -1.00 7.00
C TYR A 168 3.65 -2.13 7.96
N GLY A 169 3.57 -1.86 9.26
CA GLY A 169 3.86 -2.86 10.29
C GLY A 169 2.63 -3.71 10.54
N ILE A 170 2.79 -5.03 10.50
CA ILE A 170 1.74 -6.00 10.83
C ILE A 170 1.99 -6.50 12.25
N ILE A 171 0.96 -6.45 13.09
CA ILE A 171 0.96 -7.00 14.45
C ILE A 171 -0.37 -7.74 14.61
N GLN A 172 -0.32 -9.07 14.52
CA GLN A 172 -1.48 -9.95 14.63
C GLN A 172 -1.69 -10.35 16.09
N LEU A 173 -2.11 -9.41 16.90
CA LEU A 173 -2.44 -9.65 18.30
C LEU A 173 -3.95 -9.58 18.47
N ALA A 174 -4.52 -10.65 19.00
CA ALA A 174 -5.94 -10.73 19.31
C ALA A 174 -6.14 -11.34 20.72
N LEU A 175 -7.31 -11.09 21.31
CA LEU A 175 -7.70 -11.74 22.56
C LEU A 175 -8.44 -13.05 22.24
N VAL A 176 -7.91 -14.15 22.72
CA VAL A 176 -8.54 -15.46 22.64
C VAL A 176 -8.83 -15.91 24.07
N ASN A 177 -10.12 -16.06 24.42
CA ASN A 177 -10.57 -16.38 25.78
C ASN A 177 -10.04 -15.40 26.87
N GLY A 178 -9.90 -14.12 26.48
CA GLY A 178 -9.41 -13.08 27.39
C GLY A 178 -7.88 -12.96 27.50
N GLU A 179 -7.13 -13.83 26.83
CA GLU A 179 -5.67 -13.81 26.81
C GLU A 179 -5.16 -13.28 25.46
N PRO A 180 -4.14 -12.39 25.46
CA PRO A 180 -3.50 -11.91 24.24
C PRO A 180 -2.70 -13.05 23.57
N LYS A 181 -2.96 -13.26 22.30
CA LYS A 181 -2.26 -14.26 21.45
C LYS A 181 -1.95 -13.67 20.10
#